data_270548fe45e80e8281442cbdaa34df1c
#
_entry.id   270548fe45e80e8281442cbdaa34df1c
#
_cell.length_a   1.000
_cell.length_b   1.000
_cell.length_c   1.000
_cell.angle_alpha   90.00
_cell.angle_beta   90.00
_cell.angle_gamma   90.00
#
_symmetry.space_group_name_H-M   'P 1'
#
loop_
_entity.id
_entity.type
_entity.pdbx_description
1 polymer ?
#
loop_
_entity_poly.entity_id
_entity_poly.type
_entity_poly.pdbx_seq_one_letter_code
_entity_poly.pdbx_strand_id
1 'polypeptide(L)'
;IGFVSATADFRLFYDKLGWETTEPRQAIIDEATALQPYVDFIVCLSHLGRYEDELLAQECPELTVIFGAHTHHVFLHGEVHHGVLLTGGGKYGQYIGELTLQYDEAQRKIVYRNTRLLDCSQLPKEQDDAAFEVALIEEARNQQQEPLFHLPKFFNKEWYHHSQLSRFFAEALFAQIEGDCAMFHAGIFKDDLHEGDVTAYDLHRILPHPINVCVVELSGAQLKEAYLQSFNE
;
A
#
# COMPACT_ATOMS: atom_id res chain seq x y z
N ILE A 1 7.67 6.85 -25.59
CA ILE A 1 7.95 6.49 -24.20
C ILE A 1 7.24 5.18 -23.90
N GLY A 2 7.94 4.20 -23.31
CA GLY A 2 7.38 2.99 -22.74
C GLY A 2 7.18 3.13 -21.23
N PHE A 3 6.11 2.51 -20.70
CA PHE A 3 5.88 2.39 -19.27
C PHE A 3 5.71 0.92 -18.91
N VAL A 4 6.41 0.50 -17.86
CA VAL A 4 6.27 -0.83 -17.25
C VAL A 4 6.01 -0.66 -15.75
N SER A 5 5.34 -1.62 -15.14
CA SER A 5 5.04 -1.54 -13.71
C SER A 5 4.88 -2.91 -13.07
N ALA A 6 5.20 -3.00 -11.79
CA ALA A 6 4.87 -4.15 -10.96
C ALA A 6 4.74 -3.75 -9.48
N THR A 7 4.05 -4.59 -8.71
CA THR A 7 3.93 -4.47 -7.26
C THR A 7 4.70 -5.57 -6.54
N ALA A 8 5.01 -5.35 -5.26
CA ALA A 8 5.69 -6.31 -4.41
C ALA A 8 4.97 -7.66 -4.41
N ASP A 9 5.76 -8.73 -4.43
CA ASP A 9 5.24 -10.11 -4.46
C ASP A 9 4.89 -10.58 -3.04
N PHE A 10 3.60 -10.66 -2.77
CA PHE A 10 3.05 -11.31 -1.58
C PHE A 10 2.53 -12.71 -1.91
N ARG A 11 3.28 -13.47 -2.69
CA ARG A 11 2.89 -14.78 -3.24
C ARG A 11 2.33 -15.73 -2.20
N LEU A 12 2.98 -15.86 -1.04
CA LEU A 12 2.51 -16.73 0.05
C LEU A 12 1.08 -16.38 0.50
N PHE A 13 0.70 -15.12 0.38
CA PHE A 13 -0.64 -14.65 0.69
C PHE A 13 -1.58 -14.80 -0.52
N TYR A 14 -1.13 -14.41 -1.70
CA TYR A 14 -1.93 -14.47 -2.93
C TYR A 14 -2.30 -15.91 -3.32
N ASP A 15 -1.39 -16.87 -3.14
CA ASP A 15 -1.66 -18.30 -3.36
C ASP A 15 -2.83 -18.81 -2.48
N LYS A 16 -2.95 -18.29 -1.24
CA LYS A 16 -4.07 -18.64 -0.36
C LYS A 16 -5.41 -18.06 -0.80
N LEU A 17 -5.37 -16.97 -1.56
CA LEU A 17 -6.56 -16.37 -2.19
C LEU A 17 -6.88 -16.99 -3.55
N GLY A 18 -6.08 -17.95 -4.03
CA GLY A 18 -6.22 -18.56 -5.34
C GLY A 18 -5.82 -17.62 -6.49
N TRP A 19 -4.99 -16.62 -6.22
CA TRP A 19 -4.48 -15.71 -7.24
C TRP A 19 -3.16 -16.22 -7.78
N GLU A 20 -3.05 -16.22 -9.10
CA GLU A 20 -1.79 -16.51 -9.79
C GLU A 20 -1.00 -15.22 -9.97
N THR A 21 0.27 -15.24 -9.57
CA THR A 21 1.19 -14.10 -9.73
C THR A 21 2.44 -14.54 -10.47
N THR A 22 3.02 -13.61 -11.24
CA THR A 22 4.34 -13.76 -11.85
C THR A 22 5.41 -13.19 -10.92
N GLU A 23 6.67 -13.57 -11.11
CA GLU A 23 7.78 -12.94 -10.43
C GLU A 23 7.91 -11.49 -10.95
N PRO A 24 7.76 -10.45 -10.09
CA PRO A 24 7.52 -9.08 -10.55
C PRO A 24 8.74 -8.46 -11.24
N ARG A 25 9.95 -8.74 -10.79
CA ARG A 25 11.17 -8.20 -11.41
C ARG A 25 11.39 -8.79 -12.81
N GLN A 26 11.22 -10.11 -12.95
CA GLN A 26 11.31 -10.76 -14.26
C GLN A 26 10.22 -10.27 -15.23
N ALA A 27 9.00 -10.06 -14.72
CA ALA A 27 7.92 -9.51 -15.54
C ALA A 27 8.25 -8.10 -16.07
N ILE A 28 8.87 -7.23 -15.26
CA ILE A 28 9.34 -5.91 -15.72
C ILE A 28 10.42 -6.08 -16.81
N ILE A 29 11.38 -6.98 -16.61
CA ILE A 29 12.47 -7.20 -17.56
C ILE A 29 11.92 -7.70 -18.92
N ASP A 30 11.01 -8.66 -18.88
CA ASP A 30 10.40 -9.23 -20.08
C ASP A 30 9.60 -8.16 -20.85
N GLU A 31 8.78 -7.38 -20.16
CA GLU A 31 7.99 -6.29 -20.76
C GLU A 31 8.87 -5.14 -21.27
N ALA A 32 9.92 -4.75 -20.54
CA ALA A 32 10.87 -3.73 -20.98
C ALA A 32 11.59 -4.18 -22.26
N THR A 33 12.03 -5.43 -22.30
CA THR A 33 12.66 -6.02 -23.49
C THR A 33 11.70 -6.04 -24.68
N ALA A 34 10.44 -6.40 -24.47
CA ALA A 34 9.42 -6.42 -25.52
C ALA A 34 9.08 -5.01 -26.03
N LEU A 35 9.12 -3.99 -25.17
CA LEU A 35 8.83 -2.60 -25.53
C LEU A 35 10.00 -1.90 -26.23
N GLN A 36 11.25 -2.28 -25.92
CA GLN A 36 12.45 -1.59 -26.39
C GLN A 36 12.48 -1.29 -27.91
N PRO A 37 12.04 -2.18 -28.81
CA PRO A 37 12.04 -1.88 -30.25
C PRO A 37 11.06 -0.78 -30.69
N TYR A 38 10.08 -0.45 -29.85
CA TYR A 38 8.96 0.43 -30.20
C TYR A 38 9.04 1.80 -29.55
N VAL A 39 9.96 2.00 -28.59
CA VAL A 39 10.07 3.22 -27.79
C VAL A 39 11.49 3.74 -27.72
N ASP A 40 11.67 5.02 -27.41
CA ASP A 40 12.99 5.62 -27.30
C ASP A 40 13.58 5.51 -25.89
N PHE A 41 12.72 5.41 -24.87
CA PHE A 41 13.10 5.16 -23.48
C PHE A 41 11.96 4.58 -22.67
N ILE A 42 12.30 3.90 -21.58
CA ILE A 42 11.35 3.17 -20.73
C ILE A 42 11.41 3.72 -19.31
N VAL A 43 10.24 3.95 -18.74
CA VAL A 43 10.00 4.38 -17.35
C VAL A 43 9.33 3.24 -16.59
N CYS A 44 9.89 2.88 -15.46
CA CYS A 44 9.30 1.89 -14.56
C CYS A 44 8.56 2.59 -13.40
N LEU A 45 7.29 2.20 -13.18
CA LEU A 45 6.52 2.55 -12.00
C LEU A 45 6.57 1.37 -11.03
N SER A 46 7.51 1.39 -10.10
CA SER A 46 7.81 0.28 -9.21
C SER A 46 7.14 0.44 -7.86
N HIS A 47 6.42 -0.60 -7.42
CA HIS A 47 6.02 -0.76 -6.02
C HIS A 47 6.73 -1.98 -5.38
N LEU A 48 8.00 -2.20 -5.72
CA LEU A 48 8.80 -3.34 -5.27
C LEU A 48 9.60 -3.02 -3.99
N GLY A 49 9.99 -1.76 -3.82
CA GLY A 49 10.86 -1.30 -2.76
C GLY A 49 12.31 -1.12 -3.19
N ARG A 50 13.03 -0.32 -2.41
CA ARG A 50 14.38 0.14 -2.76
C ARG A 50 15.34 -0.98 -3.16
N TYR A 51 15.38 -2.05 -2.39
CA TYR A 51 16.33 -3.15 -2.65
C TYR A 51 16.05 -3.82 -4.00
N GLU A 52 14.80 -4.09 -4.30
CA GLU A 52 14.40 -4.69 -5.58
C GLU A 52 14.61 -3.71 -6.74
N ASP A 53 14.41 -2.39 -6.52
CA ASP A 53 14.65 -1.35 -7.52
C ASP A 53 16.14 -1.24 -7.87
N GLU A 54 17.04 -1.39 -6.89
CA GLU A 54 18.50 -1.40 -7.12
C GLU A 54 18.93 -2.65 -7.91
N LEU A 55 18.37 -3.82 -7.62
CA LEU A 55 18.59 -5.04 -8.39
C LEU A 55 18.04 -4.91 -9.81
N LEU A 56 16.82 -4.40 -9.95
CA LEU A 56 16.20 -4.17 -11.25
C LEU A 56 17.02 -3.23 -12.12
N ALA A 57 17.59 -2.15 -11.55
CA ALA A 57 18.51 -1.26 -12.26
C ALA A 57 19.77 -1.95 -12.77
N GLN A 58 20.25 -2.97 -12.06
CA GLN A 58 21.38 -3.79 -12.49
C GLN A 58 21.01 -4.78 -13.61
N GLU A 59 19.82 -5.39 -13.52
CA GLU A 59 19.39 -6.48 -14.37
C GLU A 59 18.69 -6.00 -15.66
N CYS A 60 18.13 -4.77 -15.65
CA CYS A 60 17.39 -4.20 -16.78
C CYS A 60 17.94 -2.80 -17.16
N PRO A 61 19.08 -2.75 -17.86
CA PRO A 61 19.69 -1.48 -18.29
C PRO A 61 18.86 -0.72 -19.34
N GLU A 62 17.84 -1.32 -19.90
CA GLU A 62 16.87 -0.71 -20.82
C GLU A 62 16.03 0.38 -20.12
N LEU A 63 15.90 0.31 -18.82
CA LEU A 63 15.17 1.30 -18.04
C LEU A 63 15.95 2.61 -17.97
N THR A 64 15.26 3.72 -18.18
CA THR A 64 15.83 5.05 -18.03
C THR A 64 15.67 5.59 -16.61
N VAL A 65 14.47 5.34 -16.03
CA VAL A 65 14.09 5.83 -14.71
C VAL A 65 13.20 4.78 -14.02
N ILE A 66 13.39 4.63 -12.72
CA ILE A 66 12.49 3.89 -11.82
C ILE A 66 11.89 4.88 -10.83
N PHE A 67 10.56 5.03 -10.85
CA PHE A 67 9.79 5.67 -9.79
C PHE A 67 9.47 4.63 -8.73
N GLY A 68 10.29 4.62 -7.66
CA GLY A 68 10.20 3.64 -6.57
C GLY A 68 9.19 4.03 -5.51
N ALA A 69 8.52 3.00 -4.94
CA ALA A 69 7.58 3.13 -3.84
C ALA A 69 7.78 1.99 -2.82
N HIS A 70 6.75 1.61 -2.08
CA HIS A 70 6.69 0.52 -1.09
C HIS A 70 7.49 0.80 0.20
N THR A 71 8.80 0.99 0.12
CA THR A 71 9.68 1.23 1.28
C THR A 71 9.76 2.70 1.70
N HIS A 72 9.02 3.59 1.01
CA HIS A 72 8.86 5.01 1.34
C HIS A 72 10.18 5.79 1.44
N HIS A 73 11.19 5.45 0.65
CA HIS A 73 12.45 6.18 0.60
C HIS A 73 12.28 7.57 0.00
N VAL A 74 13.12 8.50 0.47
CA VAL A 74 13.16 9.88 -0.01
C VAL A 74 14.50 10.11 -0.69
N PHE A 75 14.46 10.30 -2.01
CA PHE A 75 15.64 10.65 -2.83
C PHE A 75 15.53 12.09 -3.31
N LEU A 76 16.06 13.04 -2.55
CA LEU A 76 15.91 14.48 -2.86
C LEU A 76 16.34 14.86 -4.29
N HIS A 77 17.33 14.17 -4.83
CA HIS A 77 17.87 14.41 -6.17
C HIS A 77 17.98 13.13 -7.01
N GLY A 78 17.32 12.05 -6.57
CA GLY A 78 17.48 10.72 -7.17
C GLY A 78 18.86 10.12 -6.91
N GLU A 79 18.98 8.83 -7.23
CA GLU A 79 20.25 8.09 -7.19
C GLU A 79 20.41 7.34 -8.51
N VAL A 80 21.63 7.29 -9.04
CA VAL A 80 21.92 6.56 -10.29
C VAL A 80 22.58 5.23 -9.97
N HIS A 81 21.91 4.13 -10.32
CA HIS A 81 22.40 2.76 -10.17
C HIS A 81 22.51 2.13 -11.56
N HIS A 82 23.70 1.64 -11.92
CA HIS A 82 23.98 1.00 -13.23
C HIS A 82 23.49 1.77 -14.46
N GLY A 83 23.42 3.10 -14.36
CA GLY A 83 22.93 3.94 -15.45
C GLY A 83 21.44 4.28 -15.38
N VAL A 84 20.65 3.63 -14.54
CA VAL A 84 19.23 3.89 -14.32
C VAL A 84 19.07 4.89 -13.17
N LEU A 85 18.17 5.87 -13.34
CA LEU A 85 17.84 6.86 -12.31
C LEU A 85 16.74 6.33 -11.41
N LEU A 86 17.02 6.15 -10.12
CA LEU A 86 16.04 5.80 -9.09
C LEU A 86 15.49 7.05 -8.43
N THR A 87 14.17 7.11 -8.26
CA THR A 87 13.47 8.21 -7.56
C THR A 87 12.53 7.64 -6.50
N GLY A 88 12.27 8.43 -5.46
CA GLY A 88 11.35 8.05 -4.39
C GLY A 88 10.89 9.29 -3.63
N GLY A 89 9.57 9.48 -3.53
CA GLY A 89 8.92 10.66 -2.95
C GLY A 89 8.46 10.49 -1.50
N GLY A 90 8.90 9.44 -0.79
CA GLY A 90 8.46 9.19 0.58
C GLY A 90 7.02 8.69 0.67
N LYS A 91 6.25 9.24 1.61
CA LYS A 91 4.85 8.88 1.85
C LYS A 91 4.02 10.08 2.30
N TYR A 92 2.71 9.88 2.40
CA TYR A 92 1.74 10.87 2.91
C TYR A 92 1.68 12.19 2.12
N GLY A 93 2.12 12.20 0.85
CA GLY A 93 2.12 13.42 0.06
C GLY A 93 3.09 14.50 0.57
N GLN A 94 4.14 14.12 1.33
CA GLN A 94 5.14 15.05 1.83
C GLN A 94 5.91 15.74 0.70
N TYR A 95 6.12 15.03 -0.40
CA TYR A 95 6.85 15.52 -1.55
C TYR A 95 6.14 15.23 -2.86
N ILE A 96 6.27 16.14 -3.81
CA ILE A 96 5.96 15.91 -5.22
C ILE A 96 7.28 15.71 -5.96
N GLY A 97 7.45 14.57 -6.62
CA GLY A 97 8.61 14.28 -7.46
C GLY A 97 8.46 14.90 -8.84
N GLU A 98 9.46 15.66 -9.26
CA GLU A 98 9.56 16.21 -10.62
C GLU A 98 10.76 15.60 -11.32
N LEU A 99 10.53 15.01 -12.50
CA LEU A 99 11.57 14.50 -13.40
C LEU A 99 11.62 15.35 -14.65
N THR A 100 12.80 15.88 -14.97
CA THR A 100 13.08 16.57 -16.23
C THR A 100 13.98 15.70 -17.09
N LEU A 101 13.53 15.41 -18.31
CA LEU A 101 14.30 14.71 -19.33
C LEU A 101 14.48 15.62 -20.55
N GLN A 102 15.69 15.65 -21.13
CA GLN A 102 15.94 16.23 -22.44
C GLN A 102 16.29 15.11 -23.42
N TYR A 103 15.49 15.01 -24.46
CA TYR A 103 15.64 14.01 -25.51
C TYR A 103 16.20 14.64 -26.78
N ASP A 104 17.30 14.09 -27.30
CA ASP A 104 17.87 14.47 -28.60
C ASP A 104 17.26 13.58 -29.68
N GLU A 105 16.40 14.15 -30.51
CA GLU A 105 15.72 13.44 -31.59
C GLU A 105 16.68 12.91 -32.66
N ALA A 106 17.75 13.64 -32.94
CA ALA A 106 18.73 13.25 -33.96
C ALA A 106 19.58 12.04 -33.52
N GLN A 107 19.92 12.00 -32.24
CA GLN A 107 20.68 10.91 -31.63
C GLN A 107 19.79 9.82 -31.03
N ARG A 108 18.47 10.07 -30.95
CA ARG A 108 17.47 9.19 -30.32
C ARG A 108 17.87 8.74 -28.92
N LYS A 109 18.29 9.70 -28.08
CA LYS A 109 18.71 9.39 -26.71
C LYS A 109 18.39 10.51 -25.72
N ILE A 110 18.28 10.15 -24.45
CA ILE A 110 18.24 11.10 -23.34
C ILE A 110 19.65 11.69 -23.15
N VAL A 111 19.79 13.00 -23.31
CA VAL A 111 21.05 13.74 -23.14
C VAL A 111 21.16 14.45 -21.80
N TYR A 112 20.04 14.64 -21.10
CA TYR A 112 20.00 15.20 -19.76
C TYR A 112 18.85 14.60 -18.97
N ARG A 113 19.07 14.35 -17.70
CA ARG A 113 18.05 13.95 -16.75
C ARG A 113 18.34 14.58 -15.39
N ASN A 114 17.29 15.04 -14.75
CA ASN A 114 17.34 15.61 -13.41
C ASN A 114 16.04 15.32 -12.70
N THR A 115 16.13 15.02 -11.41
CA THR A 115 14.97 14.87 -10.56
C THR A 115 15.13 15.71 -9.29
N ARG A 116 14.03 16.21 -8.79
CA ARG A 116 13.95 16.93 -7.52
C ARG A 116 12.64 16.61 -6.81
N LEU A 117 12.65 16.75 -5.51
CA LEU A 117 11.45 16.70 -4.69
C LEU A 117 11.05 18.11 -4.28
N LEU A 118 9.79 18.43 -4.50
CA LEU A 118 9.16 19.66 -4.00
C LEU A 118 8.51 19.32 -2.66
N ASP A 119 8.95 19.99 -1.60
CA ASP A 119 8.36 19.84 -0.27
C ASP A 119 6.96 20.47 -0.26
N CYS A 120 5.94 19.66 -0.08
CA CYS A 120 4.54 20.12 -0.09
C CYS A 120 4.24 21.09 1.06
N SER A 121 5.00 21.03 2.16
CA SER A 121 4.85 22.00 3.26
C SER A 121 5.25 23.43 2.88
N GLN A 122 6.04 23.58 1.82
CA GLN A 122 6.52 24.87 1.31
C GLN A 122 5.67 25.40 0.13
N LEU A 123 4.69 24.62 -0.32
CA LEU A 123 3.78 25.09 -1.39
C LEU A 123 2.86 26.21 -0.85
N PRO A 124 2.52 27.17 -1.70
CA PRO A 124 1.52 28.18 -1.35
C PRO A 124 0.22 27.49 -0.93
N LYS A 125 -0.37 27.95 0.17
CA LYS A 125 -1.71 27.52 0.57
C LYS A 125 -2.70 28.49 -0.04
N GLU A 126 -3.67 27.95 -0.76
CA GLU A 126 -4.79 28.74 -1.24
C GLU A 126 -5.75 29.04 -0.07
N GLN A 127 -6.46 30.17 -0.18
CA GLN A 127 -7.34 30.64 0.90
C GLN A 127 -8.45 29.61 1.21
N ASP A 128 -8.87 28.85 0.21
CA ASP A 128 -10.00 27.92 0.30
C ASP A 128 -9.58 26.44 0.52
N ASP A 129 -8.28 26.13 0.59
CA ASP A 129 -7.78 24.75 0.75
C ASP A 129 -8.38 24.05 1.98
N ALA A 130 -8.38 24.73 3.13
CA ALA A 130 -8.93 24.17 4.36
C ALA A 130 -10.45 23.95 4.27
N ALA A 131 -11.17 24.85 3.61
CA ALA A 131 -12.60 24.72 3.40
C ALA A 131 -12.92 23.57 2.43
N PHE A 132 -12.12 23.40 1.38
CA PHE A 132 -12.22 22.31 0.44
C PHE A 132 -11.99 20.94 1.10
N GLU A 133 -10.94 20.82 1.93
CA GLU A 133 -10.66 19.59 2.68
C GLU A 133 -11.80 19.22 3.62
N VAL A 134 -12.32 20.19 4.39
CA VAL A 134 -13.47 19.99 5.27
C VAL A 134 -14.69 19.53 4.49
N ALA A 135 -15.00 20.18 3.36
CA ALA A 135 -16.14 19.83 2.52
C ALA A 135 -16.06 18.40 1.97
N LEU A 136 -14.86 17.95 1.53
CA LEU A 136 -14.65 16.57 1.07
C LEU A 136 -14.86 15.55 2.18
N ILE A 137 -14.34 15.83 3.39
CA ILE A 137 -14.51 14.95 4.54
C ILE A 137 -16.00 14.88 4.95
N GLU A 138 -16.69 16.00 4.97
CA GLU A 138 -18.12 16.04 5.29
C GLU A 138 -18.98 15.33 4.23
N GLU A 139 -18.67 15.49 2.96
CA GLU A 139 -19.35 14.75 1.89
C GLU A 139 -19.16 13.25 2.04
N ALA A 140 -17.92 12.79 2.26
CA ALA A 140 -17.61 11.39 2.47
C ALA A 140 -18.30 10.80 3.71
N ARG A 141 -18.38 11.57 4.80
CA ARG A 141 -19.14 11.19 6.00
C ARG A 141 -20.62 11.06 5.71
N ASN A 142 -21.21 12.04 5.03
CA ASN A 142 -22.64 12.07 4.72
C ASN A 142 -23.06 10.86 3.87
N GLN A 143 -22.20 10.38 2.97
CA GLN A 143 -22.45 9.18 2.17
C GLN A 143 -22.47 7.89 2.98
N GLN A 144 -21.92 7.90 4.19
CA GLN A 144 -21.74 6.71 5.04
C GLN A 144 -22.48 6.81 6.40
N GLN A 145 -23.43 7.71 6.52
CA GLN A 145 -24.15 7.98 7.79
C GLN A 145 -25.36 7.07 8.03
N GLU A 146 -25.71 6.19 7.11
CA GLU A 146 -26.81 5.27 7.34
C GLU A 146 -26.50 4.34 8.51
N PRO A 147 -27.37 4.29 9.56
CA PRO A 147 -27.19 3.39 10.69
C PRO A 147 -27.30 1.93 10.24
N LEU A 148 -26.30 1.14 10.59
CA LEU A 148 -26.27 -0.30 10.30
C LEU A 148 -26.85 -1.10 11.47
N PHE A 149 -26.55 -0.71 12.70
CA PHE A 149 -27.06 -1.34 13.91
C PHE A 149 -26.90 -0.40 15.10
N HIS A 150 -27.60 -0.72 16.21
CA HIS A 150 -27.49 0.00 17.48
C HIS A 150 -26.59 -0.74 18.46
N LEU A 151 -25.52 -0.09 18.95
CA LEU A 151 -24.62 -0.64 19.94
C LEU A 151 -25.04 -0.18 21.34
N PRO A 152 -25.40 -1.11 22.26
CA PRO A 152 -25.99 -0.73 23.55
C PRO A 152 -24.97 -0.22 24.57
N LYS A 153 -23.66 -0.36 24.30
CA LYS A 153 -22.57 0.09 25.17
C LYS A 153 -21.27 0.27 24.41
N PHE A 154 -20.39 1.08 24.96
CA PHE A 154 -19.04 1.31 24.45
C PHE A 154 -18.21 0.02 24.41
N PHE A 155 -17.44 -0.17 23.32
CA PHE A 155 -16.49 -1.26 23.15
C PHE A 155 -15.08 -0.68 22.94
N ASN A 156 -14.22 -0.89 23.95
CA ASN A 156 -12.83 -0.48 23.86
C ASN A 156 -12.00 -1.42 22.99
N LYS A 157 -10.97 -0.89 22.35
CA LYS A 157 -9.86 -1.67 21.76
C LYS A 157 -8.76 -1.84 22.80
N GLU A 158 -8.03 -2.93 22.70
CA GLU A 158 -6.76 -3.15 23.42
C GLU A 158 -5.77 -3.84 22.49
N TRP A 159 -4.50 -3.48 22.57
CA TRP A 159 -3.51 -4.07 21.67
C TRP A 159 -2.85 -5.31 22.25
N TYR A 160 -2.75 -5.39 23.56
CA TYR A 160 -2.00 -6.46 24.24
C TYR A 160 -2.89 -7.34 25.12
N HIS A 161 -4.16 -7.03 25.23
CA HIS A 161 -5.13 -7.75 26.03
C HIS A 161 -6.44 -7.96 25.29
N HIS A 162 -7.25 -8.90 25.80
CA HIS A 162 -8.60 -9.07 25.28
C HIS A 162 -9.41 -7.78 25.51
N SER A 163 -10.07 -7.30 24.47
CA SER A 163 -10.96 -6.16 24.52
C SER A 163 -12.41 -6.55 24.23
N GLN A 164 -13.34 -5.66 24.58
CA GLN A 164 -14.74 -5.87 24.20
C GLN A 164 -14.92 -5.83 22.68
N LEU A 165 -14.17 -4.96 21.98
CA LEU A 165 -14.22 -4.85 20.54
C LEU A 165 -13.67 -6.12 19.85
N SER A 166 -12.54 -6.66 20.34
CA SER A 166 -12.00 -7.91 19.78
C SER A 166 -12.93 -9.10 19.97
N ARG A 167 -13.60 -9.19 21.13
CA ARG A 167 -14.61 -10.24 21.38
C ARG A 167 -15.81 -10.08 20.44
N PHE A 168 -16.36 -8.89 20.34
CA PHE A 168 -17.49 -8.58 19.47
C PHE A 168 -17.16 -8.94 18.00
N PHE A 169 -15.97 -8.59 17.53
CA PHE A 169 -15.52 -8.92 16.19
C PHE A 169 -15.39 -10.44 15.99
N ALA A 170 -14.81 -11.17 16.96
CA ALA A 170 -14.74 -12.62 16.89
C ALA A 170 -16.14 -13.27 16.86
N GLU A 171 -17.08 -12.81 17.66
CA GLU A 171 -18.46 -13.28 17.66
C GLU A 171 -19.15 -13.02 16.31
N ALA A 172 -18.90 -11.85 15.68
CA ALA A 172 -19.40 -11.53 14.36
C ALA A 172 -18.81 -12.44 13.26
N LEU A 173 -17.54 -12.80 13.36
CA LEU A 173 -16.90 -13.77 12.45
C LEU A 173 -17.53 -15.15 12.57
N PHE A 174 -17.72 -15.67 13.79
CA PHE A 174 -18.35 -16.96 14.01
C PHE A 174 -19.82 -17.02 13.60
N ALA A 175 -20.51 -15.88 13.59
CA ALA A 175 -21.88 -15.82 13.08
C ALA A 175 -21.97 -15.99 11.55
N GLN A 176 -20.87 -15.75 10.83
CA GLN A 176 -20.84 -15.80 9.36
C GLN A 176 -20.05 -17.00 8.82
N ILE A 177 -19.12 -17.53 9.58
CA ILE A 177 -18.14 -18.52 9.11
C ILE A 177 -18.00 -19.63 10.15
N GLU A 178 -18.09 -20.89 9.71
CA GLU A 178 -17.82 -22.04 10.55
C GLU A 178 -16.31 -22.17 10.82
N GLY A 179 -15.95 -22.38 12.08
CA GLY A 179 -14.55 -22.57 12.49
C GLY A 179 -14.43 -22.89 13.97
N ASP A 180 -13.34 -23.56 14.36
CA ASP A 180 -13.06 -23.94 15.75
C ASP A 180 -12.49 -22.78 16.57
N CYS A 181 -11.77 -21.85 15.91
CA CYS A 181 -11.22 -20.63 16.52
C CYS A 181 -11.04 -19.53 15.48
N ALA A 182 -10.90 -18.29 15.95
CA ALA A 182 -10.57 -17.14 15.13
C ALA A 182 -9.26 -16.52 15.62
N MET A 183 -8.40 -16.12 14.69
CA MET A 183 -7.14 -15.41 14.97
C MET A 183 -7.06 -14.15 14.13
N PHE A 184 -6.74 -13.04 14.73
CA PHE A 184 -6.49 -11.77 14.06
C PHE A 184 -5.59 -10.89 14.92
N HIS A 185 -4.87 -9.96 14.29
CA HIS A 185 -4.01 -9.05 14.98
C HIS A 185 -4.82 -7.88 15.58
N ALA A 186 -4.67 -7.62 16.87
CA ALA A 186 -5.42 -6.55 17.56
C ALA A 186 -5.19 -5.15 16.96
N GLY A 187 -4.04 -4.91 16.33
CA GLY A 187 -3.71 -3.66 15.63
C GLY A 187 -4.53 -3.37 14.37
N ILE A 188 -5.43 -4.29 13.95
CA ILE A 188 -6.40 -3.99 12.88
C ILE A 188 -7.41 -2.91 13.32
N PHE A 189 -7.71 -2.84 14.61
CA PHE A 189 -8.61 -1.80 15.13
C PHE A 189 -7.84 -0.50 15.37
N LYS A 190 -8.27 0.57 14.70
CA LYS A 190 -7.62 1.88 14.80
C LYS A 190 -8.21 2.75 15.91
N ASP A 191 -9.45 2.51 16.29
CA ASP A 191 -10.15 3.26 17.31
C ASP A 191 -11.16 2.38 18.06
N ASP A 192 -11.75 2.92 19.12
CA ASP A 192 -12.84 2.31 19.89
C ASP A 192 -14.18 2.39 19.11
N LEU A 193 -15.13 1.52 19.45
CA LEU A 193 -16.49 1.58 18.94
C LEU A 193 -17.44 2.12 20.01
N HIS A 194 -18.01 3.28 19.72
CA HIS A 194 -18.87 4.00 20.65
C HIS A 194 -20.30 3.45 20.68
N GLU A 195 -20.95 3.61 21.82
CA GLU A 195 -22.39 3.30 21.99
C GLU A 195 -23.26 4.21 21.12
N GLY A 196 -24.42 3.72 20.74
CA GLY A 196 -25.35 4.43 19.88
C GLY A 196 -25.52 3.77 18.51
N ASP A 197 -26.02 4.51 17.56
CA ASP A 197 -26.19 4.04 16.18
C ASP A 197 -24.83 4.01 15.48
N VAL A 198 -24.44 2.83 15.05
CA VAL A 198 -23.16 2.58 14.35
C VAL A 198 -23.40 2.65 12.86
N THR A 199 -22.61 3.46 12.18
CA THR A 199 -22.69 3.70 10.75
C THR A 199 -21.57 2.99 9.98
N ALA A 200 -21.67 2.95 8.65
CA ALA A 200 -20.57 2.47 7.80
C ALA A 200 -19.30 3.30 7.99
N TYR A 201 -19.44 4.62 8.23
CA TYR A 201 -18.32 5.49 8.56
C TYR A 201 -17.61 5.07 9.85
N ASP A 202 -18.35 4.72 10.90
CA ASP A 202 -17.76 4.27 12.17
C ASP A 202 -16.99 2.98 11.99
N LEU A 203 -17.54 2.01 11.25
CA LEU A 203 -16.84 0.77 10.93
C LEU A 203 -15.58 1.01 10.10
N HIS A 204 -15.66 1.86 9.08
CA HIS A 204 -14.49 2.23 8.28
C HIS A 204 -13.41 2.94 9.12
N ARG A 205 -13.80 3.80 10.04
CA ARG A 205 -12.88 4.49 10.96
C ARG A 205 -12.13 3.54 11.88
N ILE A 206 -12.81 2.53 12.43
CA ILE A 206 -12.19 1.56 13.35
C ILE A 206 -11.42 0.46 12.62
N LEU A 207 -11.85 0.07 11.41
CA LEU A 207 -11.27 -1.02 10.61
C LEU A 207 -11.11 -0.59 9.14
N PRO A 208 -10.18 0.35 8.83
CA PRO A 208 -10.03 0.90 7.48
C PRO A 208 -9.25 -0.01 6.51
N HIS A 209 -8.90 -1.21 6.92
CA HIS A 209 -8.06 -2.10 6.13
C HIS A 209 -8.88 -2.89 5.10
N PRO A 210 -8.42 -2.98 3.83
CA PRO A 210 -9.05 -3.82 2.81
C PRO A 210 -8.65 -5.29 3.02
N ILE A 211 -9.10 -5.88 4.13
CA ILE A 211 -8.81 -7.28 4.50
C ILE A 211 -10.04 -8.15 4.33
N ASN A 212 -9.82 -9.41 3.99
CA ASN A 212 -10.84 -10.43 3.91
C ASN A 212 -10.60 -11.51 4.96
N VAL A 213 -11.68 -12.16 5.38
CA VAL A 213 -11.59 -13.32 6.25
C VAL A 213 -11.17 -14.53 5.41
N CYS A 214 -10.19 -15.29 5.91
CA CYS A 214 -9.74 -16.54 5.32
C CYS A 214 -10.06 -17.70 6.29
N VAL A 215 -10.54 -18.80 5.77
CA VAL A 215 -10.64 -20.07 6.51
C VAL A 215 -9.40 -20.90 6.18
N VAL A 216 -8.69 -21.33 7.21
CA VAL A 216 -7.49 -22.17 7.06
C VAL A 216 -7.65 -23.44 7.87
N GLU A 217 -7.21 -24.56 7.32
CA GLU A 217 -7.15 -25.83 8.02
C GLU A 217 -5.76 -26.02 8.61
N LEU A 218 -5.68 -26.21 9.93
CA LEU A 218 -4.44 -26.39 10.66
C LEU A 218 -4.47 -27.67 11.47
N SER A 219 -3.34 -28.37 11.57
CA SER A 219 -3.17 -29.43 12.58
C SER A 219 -3.13 -28.82 13.98
N GLY A 220 -3.46 -29.60 15.01
CA GLY A 220 -3.37 -29.16 16.41
C GLY A 220 -1.94 -28.70 16.81
N ALA A 221 -0.89 -29.24 16.17
CA ALA A 221 0.48 -28.81 16.39
C ALA A 221 0.74 -27.40 15.81
N GLN A 222 0.27 -27.14 14.62
CA GLN A 222 0.37 -25.81 13.97
C GLN A 222 -0.43 -24.75 14.72
N LEU A 223 -1.65 -25.09 15.15
CA LEU A 223 -2.49 -24.17 15.94
C LEU A 223 -1.82 -23.85 17.28
N LYS A 224 -1.25 -24.85 17.97
CA LYS A 224 -0.50 -24.64 19.21
C LYS A 224 0.71 -23.72 18.98
N GLU A 225 1.45 -23.91 17.90
CA GLU A 225 2.60 -23.06 17.57
C GLU A 225 2.16 -21.61 17.29
N ALA A 226 1.14 -21.41 16.47
CA ALA A 226 0.58 -20.09 16.20
C ALA A 226 0.12 -19.38 17.48
N TYR A 227 -0.56 -20.12 18.37
CA TYR A 227 -0.98 -19.59 19.66
C TYR A 227 0.22 -19.17 20.55
N LEU A 228 1.25 -20.01 20.63
CA LEU A 228 2.45 -19.69 21.42
C LEU A 228 3.20 -18.48 20.86
N GLN A 229 3.30 -18.37 19.52
CA GLN A 229 3.95 -17.22 18.88
C GLN A 229 3.17 -15.91 19.07
N SER A 230 1.84 -15.97 19.25
CA SER A 230 1.03 -14.77 19.49
C SER A 230 1.33 -14.05 20.82
N PHE A 231 2.09 -14.67 21.72
CA PHE A 231 2.54 -14.06 22.98
C PHE A 231 4.01 -13.60 22.97
N ASN A 232 4.71 -13.80 21.86
CA ASN A 232 6.07 -13.28 21.73
C ASN A 232 5.98 -11.80 21.33
N GLU A 233 6.56 -10.92 22.17
CA GLU A 233 6.70 -9.48 21.94
C GLU A 233 7.70 -9.19 20.80
#